data_ce102f940f58e17f73acb7751300565a
#
_entry.id   ce102f940f58e17f73acb7751300565a
#
_cell.length_a   1.000
_cell.length_b   1.000
_cell.length_c   1.000
_cell.angle_alpha   90.00
_cell.angle_beta   90.00
_cell.angle_gamma   90.00
#
_symmetry.space_group_name_H-M   'P 1'
#
loop_
_entity.id
_entity.type
_entity.pdbx_description
1 polymer ?
#
loop_
_entity_poly.entity_id
_entity_poly.type
_entity_poly.pdbx_seq_one_letter_code
_entity_poly.pdbx_strand_id
1 'polypeptide(L)'
;YEGNDIKVTFENSSSIKCDYLIISDGIFSKSKSLIAKREIKPKYFKSIALRATIDRDSLPGIDASNISLSLGSNLHSVSYPIDNRGQFNFISILRKKLSINELSDPSLFESKDFISSILSEISKQVDTDIIKNLKYIRCFPVFVSSEIHQPISKNTFLIGDAFFAFPPTFAQGASQSIEVAHELYKNLENLTHGFNHERIKKTKMINWKSKFNYFAFHLSNPLLIWIRNTLMKYLVKNNRFINSYLGKIYKS
;
A
#
# COMPACT_ATOMS: atom_id res chain seq x y z
N TYR A 1 29.49 -6.34 -12.28
CA TYR A 1 29.41 -7.82 -12.36
C TYR A 1 30.72 -8.32 -12.97
N GLU A 2 31.52 -9.05 -12.20
CA GLU A 2 32.70 -9.78 -12.69
C GLU A 2 32.37 -11.27 -12.60
N GLY A 3 32.04 -11.91 -13.71
CA GLY A 3 31.59 -13.30 -13.74
C GLY A 3 30.19 -13.48 -13.17
N ASN A 4 29.97 -14.49 -12.31
CA ASN A 4 28.72 -14.75 -11.61
C ASN A 4 28.62 -14.01 -10.27
N ASP A 5 29.65 -13.32 -9.81
CA ASP A 5 29.75 -12.67 -8.51
C ASP A 5 29.15 -11.26 -8.56
N ILE A 6 28.39 -10.91 -7.54
CA ILE A 6 27.88 -9.56 -7.32
C ILE A 6 28.81 -8.84 -6.35
N LYS A 7 29.37 -7.72 -6.78
CA LYS A 7 30.13 -6.81 -5.92
C LYS A 7 29.26 -5.62 -5.54
N VAL A 8 28.96 -5.47 -4.26
CA VAL A 8 28.24 -4.31 -3.72
C VAL A 8 29.27 -3.35 -3.12
N THR A 9 29.29 -2.10 -3.61
CA THR A 9 30.17 -1.04 -3.11
C THR A 9 29.30 -0.02 -2.36
N PHE A 10 29.70 0.29 -1.14
CA PHE A 10 29.02 1.28 -0.28
C PHE A 10 29.57 2.69 -0.50
N GLU A 11 28.85 3.71 -0.03
CA GLU A 11 29.24 5.12 -0.14
C GLU A 11 30.60 5.42 0.55
N ASN A 12 30.96 4.66 1.60
CA ASN A 12 32.25 4.74 2.28
C ASN A 12 33.39 4.00 1.55
N SER A 13 33.19 3.62 0.29
CA SER A 13 34.14 2.88 -0.57
C SER A 13 34.44 1.45 -0.11
N SER A 14 33.86 0.94 0.96
CA SER A 14 33.95 -0.48 1.29
C SER A 14 33.14 -1.32 0.30
N SER A 15 33.50 -2.57 0.13
CA SER A 15 32.77 -3.47 -0.77
C SER A 15 32.68 -4.89 -0.22
N ILE A 16 31.60 -5.57 -0.57
CA ILE A 16 31.39 -6.99 -0.29
C ILE A 16 31.09 -7.73 -1.60
N LYS A 17 31.47 -9.00 -1.65
CA LYS A 17 31.05 -9.93 -2.70
C LYS A 17 29.96 -10.84 -2.16
N CYS A 18 28.98 -11.14 -2.99
CA CYS A 18 27.87 -12.03 -2.63
C CYS A 18 27.36 -12.78 -3.86
N ASP A 19 26.81 -13.97 -3.64
CA ASP A 19 26.19 -14.79 -4.67
C ASP A 19 24.83 -14.25 -5.09
N TYR A 20 24.08 -13.67 -4.14
CA TYR A 20 22.74 -13.13 -4.35
C TYR A 20 22.61 -11.74 -3.73
N LEU A 21 21.89 -10.85 -4.41
CA LEU A 21 21.50 -9.53 -3.91
C LEU A 21 19.98 -9.40 -3.86
N ILE A 22 19.45 -9.27 -2.64
CA ILE A 22 18.03 -9.06 -2.40
C ILE A 22 17.80 -7.62 -1.98
N ILE A 23 17.07 -6.87 -2.79
CA ILE A 23 16.81 -5.44 -2.61
C ILE A 23 15.42 -5.24 -2.07
N SER A 24 15.32 -4.65 -0.86
CA SER A 24 14.08 -4.37 -0.14
C SER A 24 14.04 -2.95 0.45
N ASP A 25 14.72 -2.00 -0.20
CA ASP A 25 14.93 -0.62 0.26
C ASP A 25 13.70 0.31 0.03
N GLY A 26 12.53 -0.29 -0.22
CA GLY A 26 11.25 0.39 -0.22
C GLY A 26 10.91 1.12 -1.53
N ILE A 27 9.83 1.91 -1.49
CA ILE A 27 9.27 2.57 -2.68
C ILE A 27 10.23 3.59 -3.32
N PHE A 28 11.06 4.24 -2.50
CA PHE A 28 12.08 5.22 -2.94
C PHE A 28 13.43 4.57 -3.23
N SER A 29 13.45 3.29 -3.59
CA SER A 29 14.63 2.47 -3.84
C SER A 29 15.65 3.17 -4.73
N LYS A 30 16.80 3.52 -4.16
CA LYS A 30 17.97 3.99 -4.91
C LYS A 30 18.61 2.84 -5.67
N SER A 31 18.67 1.66 -5.08
CA SER A 31 19.23 0.45 -5.67
C SER A 31 18.53 0.05 -6.96
N LYS A 32 17.18 0.20 -7.01
CA LYS A 32 16.40 -0.04 -8.22
C LYS A 32 16.83 0.87 -9.37
N SER A 33 17.03 2.16 -9.08
CA SER A 33 17.47 3.14 -10.08
C SER A 33 18.90 2.86 -10.58
N LEU A 34 19.79 2.44 -9.68
CA LEU A 34 21.17 2.05 -10.03
C LEU A 34 21.18 0.85 -10.97
N ILE A 35 20.42 -0.20 -10.66
CA ILE A 35 20.31 -1.41 -11.50
C ILE A 35 19.69 -1.08 -12.85
N ALA A 36 18.67 -0.24 -12.87
CA ALA A 36 18.00 0.19 -14.11
C ALA A 36 18.85 1.13 -14.96
N LYS A 37 19.96 1.65 -14.44
CA LYS A 37 20.80 2.70 -15.07
C LYS A 37 19.99 3.93 -15.50
N ARG A 38 18.91 4.22 -14.81
CA ARG A 38 18.04 5.39 -15.00
C ARG A 38 17.28 5.70 -13.73
N GLU A 39 16.91 6.94 -13.56
CA GLU A 39 16.09 7.33 -12.41
C GLU A 39 14.68 6.71 -12.50
N ILE A 40 14.26 6.02 -11.42
CA ILE A 40 12.92 5.47 -11.27
C ILE A 40 12.28 6.14 -10.06
N LYS A 41 11.36 7.06 -10.34
CA LYS A 41 10.61 7.76 -9.29
C LYS A 41 9.25 7.11 -9.05
N PRO A 42 8.81 7.00 -7.79
CA PRO A 42 7.43 6.66 -7.49
C PRO A 42 6.50 7.78 -7.94
N LYS A 43 5.25 7.41 -8.21
CA LYS A 43 4.21 8.34 -8.63
C LYS A 43 3.31 8.72 -7.45
N TYR A 44 3.10 10.01 -7.22
CA TYR A 44 2.08 10.46 -6.29
C TYR A 44 0.69 10.01 -6.74
N PHE A 45 -0.04 9.32 -5.86
CA PHE A 45 -1.33 8.70 -6.16
C PHE A 45 -2.51 9.66 -5.98
N LYS A 46 -2.24 10.95 -5.87
CA LYS A 46 -3.22 12.02 -5.63
C LYS A 46 -4.11 11.73 -4.43
N SER A 47 -3.51 11.23 -3.37
CA SER A 47 -4.18 10.88 -2.11
C SER A 47 -3.27 11.13 -0.92
N ILE A 48 -3.89 11.52 0.18
CA ILE A 48 -3.26 11.61 1.50
C ILE A 48 -3.80 10.47 2.36
N ALA A 49 -2.91 9.77 3.04
CA ALA A 49 -3.24 8.84 4.10
C ALA A 49 -3.12 9.56 5.44
N LEU A 50 -4.22 9.74 6.16
CA LEU A 50 -4.21 10.10 7.57
C LEU A 50 -4.20 8.80 8.38
N ARG A 51 -3.26 8.68 9.31
CA ARG A 51 -3.16 7.56 10.25
C ARG A 51 -3.25 8.09 11.67
N ALA A 52 -4.01 7.40 12.50
CA ALA A 52 -4.19 7.73 13.90
C ALA A 52 -4.50 6.48 14.71
N THR A 53 -4.49 6.59 16.02
CA THR A 53 -5.08 5.60 16.92
C THR A 53 -6.31 6.18 17.59
N ILE A 54 -7.21 5.31 18.05
CA ILE A 54 -8.39 5.68 18.80
C ILE A 54 -8.66 4.60 19.86
N ASP A 55 -9.09 5.00 21.05
CA ASP A 55 -9.44 4.06 22.10
C ASP A 55 -10.80 3.40 21.78
N ARG A 56 -10.94 2.13 22.15
CA ARG A 56 -12.14 1.31 21.90
C ARG A 56 -13.43 1.98 22.38
N ASP A 57 -13.38 2.56 23.57
CA ASP A 57 -14.55 3.17 24.22
C ASP A 57 -15.06 4.42 23.47
N SER A 58 -14.23 4.98 22.59
CA SER A 58 -14.54 6.12 21.73
C SER A 58 -15.10 5.71 20.35
N LEU A 59 -15.37 4.43 20.14
CA LEU A 59 -15.90 3.86 18.87
C LEU A 59 -17.26 3.18 19.08
N PRO A 60 -18.33 3.92 19.40
CA PRO A 60 -19.66 3.32 19.61
C PRO A 60 -20.12 2.61 18.34
N GLY A 61 -20.52 1.33 18.48
CA GLY A 61 -21.08 0.53 17.39
C GLY A 61 -20.08 -0.11 16.44
N ILE A 62 -18.76 0.02 16.67
CA ILE A 62 -17.75 -0.71 15.92
C ILE A 62 -17.47 -2.03 16.62
N ASP A 63 -17.62 -3.13 15.87
CA ASP A 63 -17.28 -4.47 16.34
C ASP A 63 -15.77 -4.57 16.55
N ALA A 64 -15.38 -4.81 17.80
CA ALA A 64 -13.97 -4.88 18.21
C ALA A 64 -13.21 -6.09 17.66
N SER A 65 -13.91 -7.07 17.07
CA SER A 65 -13.31 -8.26 16.49
C SER A 65 -13.09 -8.17 14.99
N ASN A 66 -13.59 -7.13 14.33
CA ASN A 66 -13.62 -7.00 12.89
C ASN A 66 -12.89 -5.76 12.37
N ILE A 67 -12.51 -5.84 11.09
CA ILE A 67 -12.05 -4.69 10.31
C ILE A 67 -13.29 -3.97 9.81
N SER A 68 -13.42 -2.68 10.12
CA SER A 68 -14.51 -1.83 9.64
C SER A 68 -14.03 -0.95 8.48
N LEU A 69 -14.79 -0.93 7.39
CA LEU A 69 -14.54 -0.11 6.21
C LEU A 69 -15.70 0.86 5.99
N SER A 70 -15.43 2.14 6.07
CA SER A 70 -16.37 3.22 5.79
C SER A 70 -16.04 3.86 4.44
N LEU A 71 -17.05 3.99 3.57
CA LEU A 71 -16.93 4.51 2.21
C LEU A 71 -17.64 5.85 2.08
N GLY A 72 -16.89 6.88 1.69
CA GLY A 72 -17.38 8.23 1.46
C GLY A 72 -17.12 8.74 0.05
N SER A 73 -17.48 10.01 -0.18
CA SER A 73 -17.15 10.69 -1.44
C SER A 73 -15.68 11.11 -1.45
N ASN A 74 -14.89 10.57 -2.38
CA ASN A 74 -13.43 10.79 -2.48
C ASN A 74 -12.63 10.40 -1.23
N LEU A 75 -13.21 9.56 -0.36
CA LEU A 75 -12.67 9.17 0.93
C LEU A 75 -13.07 7.73 1.23
N HIS A 76 -12.17 6.98 1.85
CA HIS A 76 -12.54 5.79 2.63
C HIS A 76 -11.73 5.74 3.91
N SER A 77 -12.32 5.16 4.95
CA SER A 77 -11.66 4.98 6.24
C SER A 77 -11.71 3.52 6.66
N VAL A 78 -10.65 3.05 7.28
CA VAL A 78 -10.52 1.69 7.79
C VAL A 78 -10.16 1.77 9.27
N SER A 79 -10.88 1.01 10.09
CA SER A 79 -10.58 0.86 11.52
C SER A 79 -10.44 -0.62 11.85
N TYR A 80 -9.42 -0.98 12.62
CA TYR A 80 -9.20 -2.35 13.08
C TYR A 80 -8.43 -2.36 14.40
N PRO A 81 -8.63 -3.40 15.25
CA PRO A 81 -7.93 -3.51 16.52
C PRO A 81 -6.43 -3.71 16.29
N ILE A 82 -5.59 -3.06 17.11
CA ILE A 82 -4.13 -3.18 17.02
C ILE A 82 -3.65 -4.33 17.90
N ASP A 83 -4.19 -4.40 19.13
CA ASP A 83 -3.78 -5.38 20.12
C ASP A 83 -4.89 -5.59 21.19
N ASN A 84 -4.56 -6.38 22.21
CA ASN A 84 -5.46 -6.61 23.35
C ASN A 84 -5.56 -5.39 24.31
N ARG A 85 -4.95 -4.25 24.00
CA ARG A 85 -4.94 -3.04 24.86
C ARG A 85 -6.14 -2.14 24.64
N GLY A 86 -7.10 -2.55 23.84
CA GLY A 86 -8.29 -1.76 23.59
C GLY A 86 -8.08 -0.55 22.65
N GLN A 87 -7.03 -0.59 21.82
CA GLN A 87 -6.76 0.44 20.82
C GLN A 87 -7.07 -0.04 19.41
N PHE A 88 -7.55 0.90 18.60
CA PHE A 88 -7.77 0.71 17.17
C PHE A 88 -6.83 1.58 16.36
N ASN A 89 -6.37 1.04 15.26
CA ASN A 89 -5.77 1.83 14.20
C ASN A 89 -6.88 2.44 13.35
N PHE A 90 -6.80 3.73 13.08
CA PHE A 90 -7.69 4.46 12.19
C PHE A 90 -6.88 4.98 11.02
N ILE A 91 -7.31 4.66 9.81
CA ILE A 91 -6.68 5.12 8.57
C ILE A 91 -7.76 5.71 7.68
N SER A 92 -7.56 6.94 7.22
CA SER A 92 -8.37 7.54 6.16
C SER A 92 -7.53 7.83 4.94
N ILE A 93 -7.99 7.40 3.77
CA ILE A 93 -7.39 7.74 2.49
C ILE A 93 -8.29 8.74 1.80
N LEU A 94 -7.82 9.97 1.72
CA LEU A 94 -8.53 11.10 1.11
C LEU A 94 -7.92 11.42 -0.25
N ARG A 95 -8.74 11.57 -1.29
CA ARG A 95 -8.29 12.07 -2.59
C ARG A 95 -7.93 13.56 -2.47
N LYS A 96 -6.67 13.88 -2.70
CA LYS A 96 -6.15 15.25 -2.65
C LYS A 96 -5.06 15.45 -3.70
N LYS A 97 -5.17 16.50 -4.48
CA LYS A 97 -4.11 16.90 -5.39
C LYS A 97 -3.16 17.81 -4.63
N LEU A 98 -1.87 17.57 -4.80
CA LEU A 98 -0.81 18.42 -4.29
C LEU A 98 0.09 18.86 -5.45
N SER A 99 0.65 20.03 -5.34
CA SER A 99 1.68 20.56 -6.24
C SER A 99 3.02 19.85 -6.01
N ILE A 100 3.96 20.03 -6.93
CA ILE A 100 5.32 19.49 -6.78
C ILE A 100 6.01 20.11 -5.55
N ASN A 101 5.81 21.40 -5.31
CA ASN A 101 6.40 22.10 -4.15
C ASN A 101 5.90 21.52 -2.83
N GLU A 102 4.58 21.29 -2.70
CA GLU A 102 4.00 20.66 -1.51
C GLU A 102 4.53 19.23 -1.31
N LEU A 103 4.71 18.44 -2.38
CA LEU A 103 5.26 17.09 -2.29
C LEU A 103 6.75 17.05 -1.95
N SER A 104 7.48 18.14 -2.22
CA SER A 104 8.90 18.29 -1.96
C SER A 104 9.20 18.79 -0.55
N ASP A 105 8.17 19.18 0.20
CA ASP A 105 8.28 19.67 1.57
C ASP A 105 7.75 18.63 2.58
N PRO A 106 8.59 17.78 3.17
CA PRO A 106 8.16 16.81 4.18
C PRO A 106 7.54 17.45 5.42
N SER A 107 7.95 18.69 5.78
CA SER A 107 7.47 19.38 6.96
C SER A 107 5.99 19.77 6.85
N LEU A 108 5.49 19.95 5.63
CA LEU A 108 4.07 20.20 5.37
C LEU A 108 3.18 19.15 6.01
N PHE A 109 3.53 17.86 5.87
CA PHE A 109 2.72 16.72 6.34
C PHE A 109 2.72 16.57 7.86
N GLU A 110 3.63 17.24 8.55
CA GLU A 110 3.73 17.30 10.01
C GLU A 110 3.13 18.60 10.59
N SER A 111 2.83 19.58 9.72
CA SER A 111 2.30 20.87 10.15
C SER A 111 0.87 20.74 10.70
N LYS A 112 0.59 21.46 11.79
CA LYS A 112 -0.74 21.47 12.43
C LYS A 112 -1.82 21.97 11.46
N ASP A 113 -1.52 22.95 10.63
CA ASP A 113 -2.47 23.55 9.70
C ASP A 113 -2.88 22.56 8.60
N PHE A 114 -1.90 21.85 8.04
CA PHE A 114 -2.18 20.82 7.04
C PHE A 114 -3.00 19.67 7.64
N ILE A 115 -2.60 19.14 8.80
CA ILE A 115 -3.32 18.07 9.50
C ILE A 115 -4.76 18.52 9.82
N SER A 116 -4.95 19.74 10.33
CA SER A 116 -6.28 20.31 10.62
C SER A 116 -7.12 20.44 9.35
N SER A 117 -6.53 20.84 8.22
CA SER A 117 -7.22 20.91 6.94
C SER A 117 -7.71 19.54 6.46
N ILE A 118 -6.88 18.49 6.62
CA ILE A 118 -7.24 17.12 6.28
C ILE A 118 -8.35 16.60 7.20
N LEU A 119 -8.23 16.82 8.52
CA LEU A 119 -9.26 16.44 9.49
C LEU A 119 -10.59 17.12 9.20
N SER A 120 -10.60 18.40 8.84
CA SER A 120 -11.80 19.14 8.46
C SER A 120 -12.47 18.54 7.21
N GLU A 121 -11.72 18.05 6.25
CA GLU A 121 -12.28 17.37 5.08
C GLU A 121 -12.88 16.00 5.45
N ILE A 122 -12.22 15.25 6.31
CA ILE A 122 -12.65 13.91 6.76
C ILE A 122 -13.91 14.04 7.64
N SER A 123 -13.98 15.03 8.54
CA SER A 123 -15.10 15.24 9.47
C SER A 123 -16.44 15.53 8.79
N LYS A 124 -16.44 15.91 7.51
CA LYS A 124 -17.68 16.07 6.73
C LYS A 124 -18.39 14.75 6.46
N GLN A 125 -17.72 13.61 6.63
CA GLN A 125 -18.22 12.29 6.23
C GLN A 125 -17.97 11.20 7.29
N VAL A 126 -17.12 11.46 8.27
CA VAL A 126 -16.82 10.60 9.41
C VAL A 126 -17.37 11.26 10.65
N ASP A 127 -17.89 10.45 11.56
CA ASP A 127 -18.47 10.92 12.82
C ASP A 127 -17.49 11.85 13.56
N THR A 128 -18.01 13.00 13.98
CA THR A 128 -17.26 14.05 14.67
C THR A 128 -16.68 13.56 15.99
N ASP A 129 -17.35 12.65 16.67
CA ASP A 129 -16.85 12.09 17.94
C ASP A 129 -15.69 11.14 17.72
N ILE A 130 -15.65 10.41 16.60
CA ILE A 130 -14.48 9.66 16.19
C ILE A 130 -13.30 10.62 15.97
N ILE A 131 -13.50 11.69 15.18
CA ILE A 131 -12.44 12.65 14.85
C ILE A 131 -11.85 13.33 16.08
N LYS A 132 -12.68 13.72 17.06
CA LYS A 132 -12.23 14.37 18.30
C LYS A 132 -11.37 13.46 19.19
N ASN A 133 -11.58 12.15 19.10
CA ASN A 133 -10.90 11.14 19.91
C ASN A 133 -9.67 10.52 19.24
N LEU A 134 -9.30 10.97 18.02
CA LEU A 134 -8.10 10.51 17.35
C LEU A 134 -6.83 10.96 18.08
N LYS A 135 -5.89 10.02 18.25
CA LYS A 135 -4.59 10.24 18.89
C LYS A 135 -3.46 9.91 17.91
N TYR A 136 -2.28 10.51 18.12
CA TYR A 136 -1.07 10.26 17.31
C TYR A 136 -1.29 10.44 15.79
N ILE A 137 -1.98 11.50 15.44
CA ILE A 137 -2.38 11.79 14.06
C ILE A 137 -1.15 12.13 13.23
N ARG A 138 -1.01 11.46 12.07
CA ARG A 138 0.02 11.71 11.06
C ARG A 138 -0.57 11.67 9.67
N CYS A 139 -0.07 12.54 8.80
CA CYS A 139 -0.44 12.56 7.39
C CYS A 139 0.74 12.13 6.51
N PHE A 140 0.44 11.36 5.46
CA PHE A 140 1.43 10.88 4.50
C PHE A 140 0.91 11.02 3.07
N PRO A 141 1.69 11.56 2.14
CA PRO A 141 1.35 11.46 0.73
C PRO A 141 1.46 10.00 0.27
N VAL A 142 0.45 9.53 -0.44
CA VAL A 142 0.44 8.17 -0.96
C VAL A 142 1.22 8.11 -2.26
N PHE A 143 2.30 7.35 -2.28
CA PHE A 143 3.05 7.04 -3.49
C PHE A 143 2.81 5.60 -3.93
N VAL A 144 2.92 5.35 -5.23
CA VAL A 144 2.81 4.02 -5.83
C VAL A 144 3.88 3.85 -6.90
N SER A 145 4.20 2.60 -7.23
CA SER A 145 5.12 2.35 -8.34
C SER A 145 4.53 2.79 -9.67
N SER A 146 5.35 3.45 -10.49
CA SER A 146 4.99 3.87 -11.86
C SER A 146 5.02 2.68 -12.82
N GLU A 147 5.91 1.73 -12.61
CA GLU A 147 6.16 0.58 -13.49
C GLU A 147 6.65 -0.63 -12.70
N ILE A 148 6.57 -1.80 -13.32
CA ILE A 148 7.20 -3.02 -12.82
C ILE A 148 8.59 -3.12 -13.46
N HIS A 149 9.61 -3.19 -12.62
CA HIS A 149 10.99 -3.31 -13.07
C HIS A 149 11.45 -4.75 -12.93
N GLN A 150 12.03 -5.30 -14.00
CA GLN A 150 12.64 -6.63 -13.95
C GLN A 150 14.12 -6.50 -13.62
N PRO A 151 14.66 -7.33 -12.72
CA PRO A 151 16.11 -7.37 -12.50
C PRO A 151 16.84 -7.83 -13.76
N ILE A 152 17.99 -7.22 -14.01
CA ILE A 152 18.84 -7.50 -15.20
C ILE A 152 19.66 -8.76 -15.00
N SER A 153 19.87 -9.20 -13.76
CA SER A 153 20.70 -10.35 -13.38
C SER A 153 19.86 -11.50 -12.82
N LYS A 154 20.35 -12.72 -13.03
CA LYS A 154 19.75 -13.94 -12.46
C LYS A 154 19.83 -13.99 -10.94
N ASN A 155 20.80 -13.30 -10.34
CA ASN A 155 21.12 -13.35 -8.91
C ASN A 155 20.71 -12.08 -8.17
N THR A 156 20.01 -11.14 -8.81
CA THR A 156 19.53 -9.89 -8.17
C THR A 156 18.02 -9.83 -8.18
N PHE A 157 17.43 -9.65 -6.99
CA PHE A 157 15.98 -9.67 -6.80
C PHE A 157 15.52 -8.39 -6.13
N LEU A 158 14.44 -7.83 -6.64
CA LEU A 158 13.69 -6.77 -5.98
C LEU A 158 12.48 -7.41 -5.27
N ILE A 159 12.26 -7.07 -3.99
CA ILE A 159 11.11 -7.55 -3.21
C ILE A 159 10.39 -6.39 -2.52
N GLY A 160 9.18 -6.64 -2.06
CA GLY A 160 8.36 -5.62 -1.37
C GLY A 160 8.10 -4.40 -2.23
N ASP A 161 8.06 -3.22 -1.59
CA ASP A 161 7.80 -1.94 -2.27
C ASP A 161 8.94 -1.52 -3.20
N ALA A 162 10.16 -2.05 -3.01
CA ALA A 162 11.26 -1.87 -3.96
C ALA A 162 10.93 -2.52 -5.30
N PHE A 163 10.24 -3.66 -5.31
CA PHE A 163 9.74 -4.29 -6.52
C PHE A 163 8.49 -3.55 -7.03
N PHE A 164 7.45 -3.49 -6.21
CA PHE A 164 6.21 -2.82 -6.60
C PHE A 164 5.36 -2.38 -5.40
N ALA A 165 5.19 -1.06 -5.23
CA ALA A 165 4.30 -0.48 -4.24
C ALA A 165 2.89 -0.30 -4.83
N PHE A 166 1.91 -0.94 -4.18
CA PHE A 166 0.50 -0.92 -4.58
C PHE A 166 -0.26 0.27 -3.99
N PRO A 167 -1.36 0.71 -4.64
CA PRO A 167 -2.35 1.54 -3.93
C PRO A 167 -2.84 0.84 -2.65
N PRO A 168 -3.00 1.56 -1.53
CA PRO A 168 -3.26 0.95 -0.21
C PRO A 168 -4.69 0.41 -0.02
N THR A 169 -5.51 0.41 -1.06
CA THR A 169 -6.94 0.10 -1.04
C THR A 169 -7.28 -1.39 -1.02
N PHE A 170 -6.27 -2.27 -1.05
CA PHE A 170 -6.46 -3.72 -1.04
C PHE A 170 -5.63 -4.41 0.05
N ALA A 171 -4.96 -3.63 0.90
CA ALA A 171 -4.14 -4.10 2.03
C ALA A 171 -3.11 -5.21 1.66
N GLN A 172 -2.58 -5.20 0.43
CA GLN A 172 -1.71 -6.27 -0.08
C GLN A 172 -0.21 -5.99 0.03
N GLY A 173 0.22 -4.77 0.38
CA GLY A 173 1.64 -4.43 0.39
C GLY A 173 2.47 -5.37 1.25
N ALA A 174 2.18 -5.48 2.54
CA ALA A 174 2.90 -6.35 3.47
C ALA A 174 2.74 -7.83 3.13
N SER A 175 1.51 -8.29 2.82
CA SER A 175 1.25 -9.70 2.47
C SER A 175 2.07 -10.13 1.25
N GLN A 176 2.15 -9.30 0.23
CA GLN A 176 2.91 -9.59 -0.98
C GLN A 176 4.42 -9.54 -0.75
N SER A 177 4.89 -8.69 0.18
CA SER A 177 6.30 -8.67 0.57
C SER A 177 6.72 -9.95 1.29
N ILE A 178 5.90 -10.43 2.22
CA ILE A 178 6.13 -11.68 2.96
C ILE A 178 6.07 -12.88 2.01
N GLU A 179 5.07 -12.92 1.15
CA GLU A 179 4.88 -14.01 0.19
C GLU A 179 6.08 -14.14 -0.77
N VAL A 180 6.53 -13.02 -1.38
CA VAL A 180 7.65 -13.06 -2.31
C VAL A 180 8.96 -13.44 -1.61
N ALA A 181 9.17 -12.99 -0.37
CA ALA A 181 10.34 -13.38 0.40
C ALA A 181 10.35 -14.89 0.69
N HIS A 182 9.19 -15.46 1.03
CA HIS A 182 9.05 -16.89 1.26
C HIS A 182 9.24 -17.72 -0.04
N GLU A 183 8.62 -17.30 -1.13
CA GLU A 183 8.80 -17.94 -2.44
C GLU A 183 10.25 -17.88 -2.90
N LEU A 184 10.92 -16.74 -2.73
CA LEU A 184 12.32 -16.57 -3.07
C LEU A 184 13.19 -17.52 -2.23
N TYR A 185 12.99 -17.58 -0.92
CA TYR A 185 13.72 -18.48 -0.03
C TYR A 185 13.59 -19.94 -0.44
N LYS A 186 12.37 -20.41 -0.73
CA LYS A 186 12.14 -21.81 -1.14
C LYS A 186 12.77 -22.19 -2.47
N ASN A 187 12.94 -21.23 -3.37
CA ASN A 187 13.38 -21.49 -4.73
C ASN A 187 14.77 -20.94 -5.03
N LEU A 188 15.52 -20.44 -4.03
CA LEU A 188 16.77 -19.70 -4.26
C LEU A 188 17.80 -20.49 -5.07
N GLU A 189 17.91 -21.81 -4.82
CA GLU A 189 18.84 -22.70 -5.52
C GLU A 189 18.37 -23.09 -6.93
N ASN A 190 17.06 -23.03 -7.19
CA ASN A 190 16.42 -23.47 -8.43
C ASN A 190 15.60 -22.36 -9.11
N LEU A 191 16.03 -21.10 -8.96
CA LEU A 191 15.33 -19.95 -9.54
C LEU A 191 15.29 -20.04 -11.06
N THR A 192 14.15 -20.49 -11.56
CA THR A 192 13.85 -20.55 -12.99
C THR A 192 13.37 -19.19 -13.51
N HIS A 193 13.47 -18.98 -14.81
CA HIS A 193 12.88 -17.81 -15.47
C HIS A 193 11.36 -17.65 -15.20
N GLY A 194 10.69 -18.73 -14.76
CA GLY A 194 9.26 -18.74 -14.41
C GLY A 194 8.92 -17.91 -13.19
N PHE A 195 9.79 -17.86 -12.16
CA PHE A 195 9.52 -17.10 -10.93
C PHE A 195 9.17 -15.63 -11.20
N ASN A 196 9.99 -14.93 -11.96
CA ASN A 196 9.77 -13.53 -12.29
C ASN A 196 8.49 -13.33 -13.11
N HIS A 197 8.19 -14.25 -14.04
CA HIS A 197 7.00 -14.15 -14.90
C HIS A 197 5.70 -14.26 -14.10
N GLU A 198 5.58 -15.30 -13.27
CA GLU A 198 4.39 -15.50 -12.41
C GLU A 198 4.24 -14.35 -11.41
N ARG A 199 5.35 -13.86 -10.84
CA ARG A 199 5.32 -12.73 -9.92
C ARG A 199 4.82 -11.45 -10.58
N ILE A 200 5.25 -11.16 -11.80
CA ILE A 200 4.77 -10.00 -12.57
C ILE A 200 3.28 -10.12 -12.88
N LYS A 201 2.81 -11.30 -13.28
CA LYS A 201 1.40 -11.57 -13.57
C LYS A 201 0.53 -11.33 -12.33
N LYS A 202 0.94 -11.86 -11.17
CA LYS A 202 0.28 -11.66 -9.88
C LYS A 202 0.26 -10.19 -9.47
N THR A 203 1.39 -9.50 -9.59
CA THR A 203 1.52 -8.07 -9.31
C THR A 203 0.58 -7.22 -10.18
N LYS A 204 0.50 -7.48 -11.48
CA LYS A 204 -0.43 -6.79 -12.39
C LYS A 204 -1.88 -6.99 -11.96
N MET A 205 -2.26 -8.22 -11.60
CA MET A 205 -3.61 -8.54 -11.12
C MET A 205 -3.95 -7.78 -9.83
N ILE A 206 -3.05 -7.79 -8.84
CA ILE A 206 -3.26 -7.10 -7.56
C ILE A 206 -3.34 -5.59 -7.77
N ASN A 207 -2.45 -5.02 -8.58
CA ASN A 207 -2.46 -3.59 -8.89
C ASN A 207 -3.78 -3.17 -9.57
N TRP A 208 -4.28 -3.99 -10.50
CA TRP A 208 -5.57 -3.74 -11.13
C TRP A 208 -6.71 -3.76 -10.10
N LYS A 209 -6.77 -4.78 -9.24
CA LYS A 209 -7.78 -4.87 -8.15
C LYS A 209 -7.68 -3.69 -7.19
N SER A 210 -6.46 -3.30 -6.80
CA SER A 210 -6.25 -2.14 -5.93
C SER A 210 -6.75 -0.83 -6.55
N LYS A 211 -6.49 -0.61 -7.83
CA LYS A 211 -6.99 0.56 -8.58
C LYS A 211 -8.51 0.53 -8.73
N PHE A 212 -9.08 -0.65 -8.99
CA PHE A 212 -10.53 -0.82 -9.08
C PHE A 212 -11.20 -0.52 -7.72
N ASN A 213 -10.67 -1.05 -6.61
CA ASN A 213 -11.16 -0.73 -5.27
C ASN A 213 -11.05 0.76 -4.98
N TYR A 214 -9.92 1.40 -5.33
CA TYR A 214 -9.77 2.84 -5.16
C TYR A 214 -10.86 3.61 -5.90
N PHE A 215 -11.14 3.25 -7.14
CA PHE A 215 -12.23 3.86 -7.90
C PHE A 215 -13.58 3.64 -7.21
N ALA A 216 -13.92 2.40 -6.86
CA ALA A 216 -15.19 2.04 -6.25
C ALA A 216 -15.39 2.68 -4.87
N PHE A 217 -14.34 2.77 -4.05
CA PHE A 217 -14.39 3.34 -2.70
C PHE A 217 -14.53 4.86 -2.70
N HIS A 218 -14.08 5.54 -3.76
CA HIS A 218 -14.05 6.99 -3.86
C HIS A 218 -15.08 7.56 -4.83
N LEU A 219 -16.16 6.84 -5.09
CA LEU A 219 -17.27 7.36 -5.91
C LEU A 219 -17.91 8.55 -5.21
N SER A 220 -18.21 9.60 -5.99
CA SER A 220 -18.87 10.82 -5.52
C SER A 220 -20.25 11.08 -6.18
N ASN A 221 -20.53 10.42 -7.30
CA ASN A 221 -21.82 10.51 -7.97
C ASN A 221 -22.87 9.68 -7.20
N PRO A 222 -24.02 10.26 -6.78
CA PRO A 222 -25.03 9.58 -5.97
C PRO A 222 -25.58 8.30 -6.61
N LEU A 223 -25.79 8.29 -7.93
CA LEU A 223 -26.29 7.13 -8.66
C LEU A 223 -25.28 5.99 -8.63
N LEU A 224 -23.99 6.30 -8.88
CA LEU A 224 -22.92 5.30 -8.82
C LEU A 224 -22.70 4.77 -7.41
N ILE A 225 -22.85 5.61 -6.39
CA ILE A 225 -22.80 5.21 -4.98
C ILE A 225 -23.95 4.23 -4.68
N TRP A 226 -25.16 4.54 -5.11
CA TRP A 226 -26.32 3.66 -4.93
C TRP A 226 -26.11 2.30 -5.60
N ILE A 227 -25.64 2.27 -6.87
CA ILE A 227 -25.31 1.05 -7.60
C ILE A 227 -24.25 0.24 -6.84
N ARG A 228 -23.13 0.88 -6.43
CA ARG A 228 -22.06 0.23 -5.66
C ARG A 228 -22.61 -0.40 -4.38
N ASN A 229 -23.38 0.35 -3.59
CA ASN A 229 -23.89 -0.12 -2.30
C ASN A 229 -24.84 -1.31 -2.48
N THR A 230 -25.68 -1.27 -3.51
CA THR A 230 -26.60 -2.36 -3.85
C THR A 230 -25.82 -3.60 -4.26
N LEU A 231 -24.85 -3.46 -5.16
CA LEU A 231 -24.01 -4.58 -5.60
C LEU A 231 -23.22 -5.19 -4.44
N MET A 232 -22.62 -4.37 -3.58
CA MET A 232 -21.86 -4.85 -2.43
C MET A 232 -22.72 -5.67 -1.48
N LYS A 233 -23.97 -5.27 -1.21
CA LYS A 233 -24.91 -6.06 -0.36
C LYS A 233 -25.09 -7.50 -0.86
N TYR A 234 -25.07 -7.72 -2.16
CA TYR A 234 -25.21 -9.06 -2.75
C TYR A 234 -23.85 -9.78 -2.86
N LEU A 235 -22.81 -9.07 -3.30
CA LEU A 235 -21.50 -9.66 -3.56
C LEU A 235 -20.80 -10.15 -2.29
N VAL A 236 -20.91 -9.41 -1.17
CA VAL A 236 -20.30 -9.82 0.11
C VAL A 236 -20.96 -11.05 0.73
N LYS A 237 -22.18 -11.39 0.32
CA LYS A 237 -22.89 -12.60 0.74
C LYS A 237 -22.60 -13.81 -0.16
N ASN A 238 -21.97 -13.58 -1.31
CA ASN A 238 -21.70 -14.62 -2.30
C ASN A 238 -20.31 -15.24 -2.09
N ASN A 239 -20.25 -16.40 -1.44
CA ASN A 239 -18.99 -17.10 -1.17
C ASN A 239 -18.19 -17.42 -2.44
N ARG A 240 -18.85 -17.69 -3.60
CA ARG A 240 -18.15 -17.93 -4.87
C ARG A 240 -17.44 -16.65 -5.35
N PHE A 241 -18.10 -15.50 -5.22
CA PHE A 241 -17.49 -14.21 -5.56
C PHE A 241 -16.31 -13.91 -4.64
N ILE A 242 -16.49 -14.04 -3.31
CA ILE A 242 -15.42 -13.79 -2.33
C ILE A 242 -14.21 -14.69 -2.62
N ASN A 243 -14.43 -15.99 -2.81
CA ASN A 243 -13.37 -16.96 -3.10
C ASN A 243 -12.69 -16.68 -4.46
N SER A 244 -13.42 -16.20 -5.46
CA SER A 244 -12.84 -15.83 -6.75
C SER A 244 -12.08 -14.50 -6.69
N TYR A 245 -12.60 -13.53 -5.95
CA TYR A 245 -12.02 -12.19 -5.87
C TYR A 245 -10.80 -12.13 -4.92
N LEU A 246 -10.93 -12.71 -3.74
CA LEU A 246 -9.87 -12.76 -2.73
C LEU A 246 -9.01 -14.03 -2.86
N GLY A 247 -9.62 -15.19 -3.05
CA GLY A 247 -8.93 -16.48 -3.05
C GLY A 247 -7.86 -16.64 -4.12
N LYS A 248 -8.02 -16.01 -5.28
CA LYS A 248 -7.00 -16.00 -6.35
C LYS A 248 -5.70 -15.26 -5.96
N ILE A 249 -5.71 -14.51 -4.87
CA ILE A 249 -4.53 -13.80 -4.39
C ILE A 249 -3.65 -14.71 -3.54
N TYR A 250 -4.31 -15.62 -2.79
CA TYR A 250 -3.66 -16.49 -1.80
C TYR A 250 -3.47 -17.93 -2.30
N LYS A 251 -4.04 -18.28 -3.44
CA LYS A 251 -3.77 -19.55 -4.10
C LYS A 251 -2.59 -19.36 -5.05
N SER A 252 -1.43 -19.86 -4.64
CA SER A 252 -0.28 -20.11 -5.51
C SER A 252 -0.53 -21.35 -6.34
#